data_9fcb96f99c5167b93c2b862ec6f4f798
#
_entry.id   9fcb96f99c5167b93c2b862ec6f4f798
#
_cell.length_a   1.000
_cell.length_b   1.000
_cell.length_c   1.000
_cell.angle_alpha   90.00
_cell.angle_beta   90.00
_cell.angle_gamma   90.00
#
_symmetry.space_group_name_H-M   'P 1'
#
loop_
_entity.id
_entity.type
_entity.pdbx_description
1 polymer ?
#
loop_
_entity_poly.entity_id
_entity_poly.type
_entity_poly.pdbx_seq_one_letter_code
_entity_poly.pdbx_strand_id
1 'polypeptide(L)'
;MAATVPILPRARATLPLLFAASLLAACAGPGPLSGSRPGAATTPRPPPVLTAPAQAYPLPVVPTPPPVAPAPLPTIVTRPTSDTICLVLPLESPLYGPAAAAVKAGFLAAAEAAGSASRTLIIAHGDDGVLPAFAAASESGAALVVGPLTRDDLKTVLALALTRPRMLALNQLEDGSALSDDVYALSLSVESDAELLARQAYADGARALATVASDAPLQRRFKTAFSAAWQRTGGSTTREYRFDAQPEVLGVLRRELVARPPDATLLAVSAADAPLAKAFLPPGPVYASSQIADGLPAPMLRDLEGVRYVEIPWLADPDGVFFARLPHTSLGDPVLDRLYALGLDAFAIAELLANPVPPDRIEFDGATGHLSLTRAHVFVREGRIMVIRAGEPTPYAPAQ
;
A
#
# COMPACT_ATOMS: atom_id res chain seq x y z
N MET A 1 52.76 -37.67 -9.95
CA MET A 1 51.63 -38.61 -9.73
C MET A 1 50.36 -37.85 -9.89
N ALA A 2 49.73 -37.99 -11.04
CA ALA A 2 48.49 -37.29 -11.39
C ALA A 2 47.30 -38.22 -11.07
N ALA A 3 46.35 -37.76 -10.29
CA ALA A 3 45.11 -38.49 -10.00
C ALA A 3 43.99 -37.96 -10.88
N THR A 4 43.53 -38.82 -11.76
CA THR A 4 42.41 -38.58 -12.71
C THR A 4 41.09 -38.87 -12.01
N VAL A 5 40.13 -37.91 -12.07
CA VAL A 5 38.74 -38.05 -11.58
C VAL A 5 37.84 -38.42 -12.76
N PRO A 6 36.97 -39.43 -12.66
CA PRO A 6 36.08 -39.83 -13.75
C PRO A 6 34.83 -38.97 -13.86
N ILE A 7 34.47 -38.66 -15.10
CA ILE A 7 33.24 -37.96 -15.53
C ILE A 7 32.12 -39.00 -15.66
N LEU A 8 31.00 -38.79 -14.95
CA LEU A 8 29.73 -39.55 -15.10
C LEU A 8 28.78 -38.85 -16.09
N PRO A 9 28.04 -39.57 -16.93
CA PRO A 9 27.19 -38.98 -17.96
C PRO A 9 25.81 -38.56 -17.41
N ARG A 10 25.34 -37.42 -17.94
CA ARG A 10 24.01 -36.87 -17.69
C ARG A 10 22.94 -37.71 -18.43
N ALA A 11 21.97 -38.26 -17.68
CA ALA A 11 20.76 -38.86 -18.20
C ALA A 11 19.79 -37.75 -18.64
N ARG A 12 19.38 -37.78 -19.91
CA ARG A 12 18.27 -36.99 -20.48
C ARG A 12 16.96 -37.72 -20.17
N ALA A 13 16.09 -37.10 -19.38
CA ALA A 13 14.70 -37.51 -19.22
C ALA A 13 13.83 -36.76 -20.24
N THR A 14 13.29 -37.49 -21.19
CA THR A 14 12.23 -37.04 -22.11
C THR A 14 10.87 -37.31 -21.49
N LEU A 15 10.05 -36.26 -21.36
CA LEU A 15 8.64 -36.37 -20.92
C LEU A 15 7.75 -36.21 -22.14
N PRO A 16 6.71 -37.08 -22.35
CA PRO A 16 5.85 -36.99 -23.52
C PRO A 16 4.71 -35.98 -23.33
N LEU A 17 4.42 -35.24 -24.41
CA LEU A 17 3.23 -34.43 -24.59
C LEU A 17 2.00 -35.33 -24.66
N LEU A 18 0.97 -35.04 -23.87
CA LEU A 18 -0.39 -35.48 -24.05
C LEU A 18 -1.26 -34.31 -24.53
N PHE A 19 -1.63 -34.38 -25.80
CA PHE A 19 -2.71 -33.61 -26.44
C PHE A 19 -4.06 -34.12 -25.95
N ALA A 20 -4.89 -33.22 -25.45
CA ALA A 20 -6.33 -33.48 -25.34
C ALA A 20 -7.08 -32.35 -26.05
N ALA A 21 -7.59 -32.69 -27.23
CA ALA A 21 -8.55 -31.89 -27.97
C ALA A 21 -9.94 -32.14 -27.38
N SER A 22 -10.72 -31.12 -27.13
CA SER A 22 -12.15 -31.21 -26.86
C SER A 22 -12.92 -30.17 -27.65
N LEU A 23 -13.85 -30.72 -28.39
CA LEU A 23 -14.72 -30.21 -29.42
C LEU A 23 -15.58 -29.01 -29.04
N LEU A 24 -15.81 -28.19 -30.08
CA LEU A 24 -16.85 -27.18 -30.22
C LEU A 24 -18.25 -27.86 -30.23
N ALA A 25 -19.20 -27.19 -29.59
CA ALA A 25 -20.62 -27.30 -29.97
C ALA A 25 -21.21 -25.89 -30.13
N ALA A 26 -21.51 -25.54 -31.35
CA ALA A 26 -22.26 -24.37 -31.74
C ALA A 26 -23.75 -24.63 -31.57
N CYS A 27 -24.52 -23.64 -31.11
CA CYS A 27 -25.95 -23.54 -31.38
C CYS A 27 -26.27 -22.13 -31.87
N ALA A 28 -26.70 -22.06 -33.08
CA ALA A 28 -27.13 -20.89 -33.83
C ALA A 28 -28.59 -20.51 -33.53
N GLY A 29 -28.86 -19.26 -33.63
CA GLY A 29 -29.90 -18.32 -33.88
C GLY A 29 -31.36 -18.69 -33.75
N PRO A 30 -32.35 -17.88 -34.10
CA PRO A 30 -32.39 -16.91 -35.20
C PRO A 30 -32.86 -15.47 -34.81
N GLY A 31 -32.72 -14.62 -35.74
CA GLY A 31 -32.89 -13.19 -35.78
C GLY A 31 -34.35 -12.66 -35.95
N PRO A 32 -34.51 -11.44 -36.52
CA PRO A 32 -35.30 -10.39 -35.88
C PRO A 32 -36.69 -10.25 -36.51
N LEU A 33 -37.64 -9.71 -35.71
CA LEU A 33 -38.90 -9.20 -36.28
C LEU A 33 -39.12 -7.74 -35.84
N SER A 34 -39.15 -6.89 -36.86
CA SER A 34 -39.76 -5.56 -36.87
C SER A 34 -41.20 -5.60 -36.41
N GLY A 35 -41.63 -4.58 -35.67
CA GLY A 35 -43.02 -4.38 -35.39
C GLY A 35 -43.33 -3.09 -34.64
N SER A 36 -43.55 -2.00 -35.41
CA SER A 36 -44.62 -1.00 -35.23
C SER A 36 -44.89 -0.37 -33.87
N ARG A 37 -44.70 0.95 -33.82
CA ARG A 37 -45.36 1.85 -32.88
C ARG A 37 -46.88 1.80 -33.06
N PRO A 38 -47.63 1.88 -31.99
CA PRO A 38 -48.86 2.70 -31.95
C PRO A 38 -48.93 3.66 -30.78
N GLY A 39 -49.34 4.89 -31.08
CA GLY A 39 -50.55 5.47 -30.63
C GLY A 39 -50.58 5.94 -29.17
N ALA A 40 -50.60 7.26 -29.02
CA ALA A 40 -50.94 7.97 -27.78
C ALA A 40 -52.28 7.47 -27.22
N ALA A 41 -52.26 6.97 -25.99
CA ALA A 41 -53.47 6.70 -25.22
C ALA A 41 -53.75 7.90 -24.30
N THR A 42 -54.86 8.55 -24.54
CA THR A 42 -55.53 9.55 -23.72
C THR A 42 -55.87 9.00 -22.34
N THR A 43 -55.43 9.71 -21.32
CA THR A 43 -55.79 9.47 -19.91
C THR A 43 -57.25 9.83 -19.65
N PRO A 44 -58.03 8.95 -19.01
CA PRO A 44 -59.40 9.31 -18.59
C PRO A 44 -59.37 10.22 -17.39
N ARG A 45 -60.24 11.27 -17.47
CA ARG A 45 -60.51 12.24 -16.40
C ARG A 45 -61.29 11.51 -15.27
N PRO A 46 -60.86 11.67 -13.98
CA PRO A 46 -61.60 11.09 -12.87
C PRO A 46 -62.97 11.81 -12.65
N PRO A 47 -63.98 11.08 -12.18
CA PRO A 47 -65.30 11.66 -11.91
C PRO A 47 -65.29 12.57 -10.69
N PRO A 48 -66.29 13.50 -10.59
CA PRO A 48 -66.35 14.44 -9.50
C PRO A 48 -66.71 13.75 -8.17
N VAL A 49 -65.90 14.09 -7.14
CA VAL A 49 -66.13 13.61 -5.77
C VAL A 49 -67.27 14.46 -5.15
N LEU A 50 -68.41 13.79 -4.83
CA LEU A 50 -69.44 14.34 -4.02
C LEU A 50 -69.00 14.46 -2.56
N THR A 51 -68.87 15.71 -2.08
CA THR A 51 -68.56 16.00 -0.69
C THR A 51 -69.79 15.75 0.19
N ALA A 52 -69.72 14.72 1.03
CA ALA A 52 -70.69 14.52 2.11
C ALA A 52 -70.30 15.39 3.32
N PRO A 53 -71.29 15.91 4.12
CA PRO A 53 -71.03 16.77 5.26
C PRO A 53 -70.24 16.01 6.34
N ALA A 54 -69.20 16.64 6.87
CA ALA A 54 -68.34 16.11 7.92
C ALA A 54 -69.15 15.94 9.22
N GLN A 55 -69.35 14.68 9.63
CA GLN A 55 -69.76 14.36 10.99
C GLN A 55 -68.53 14.48 11.89
N ALA A 56 -68.60 15.37 12.86
CA ALA A 56 -67.55 15.49 13.89
C ALA A 56 -67.58 14.28 14.81
N TYR A 57 -66.59 13.42 14.69
CA TYR A 57 -66.32 12.36 15.68
C TYR A 57 -65.59 12.96 16.88
N PRO A 58 -65.94 12.61 18.14
CA PRO A 58 -65.17 13.02 19.29
C PRO A 58 -63.77 12.37 19.21
N LEU A 59 -62.74 13.17 19.42
CA LEU A 59 -61.37 12.72 19.46
C LEU A 59 -61.20 11.71 20.62
N PRO A 60 -60.50 10.56 20.40
CA PRO A 60 -60.19 9.65 21.49
C PRO A 60 -59.27 10.37 22.48
N VAL A 61 -59.64 10.32 23.77
CA VAL A 61 -58.79 10.75 24.86
C VAL A 61 -57.60 9.81 24.94
N VAL A 62 -56.43 10.27 24.54
CA VAL A 62 -55.16 9.54 24.66
C VAL A 62 -54.82 9.51 26.15
N PRO A 63 -54.70 8.32 26.79
CA PRO A 63 -54.28 8.26 28.19
C PRO A 63 -52.82 8.77 28.28
N THR A 64 -52.60 9.72 29.19
CA THR A 64 -51.25 10.21 29.50
C THR A 64 -50.39 9.05 29.96
N PRO A 65 -49.25 8.77 29.30
CA PRO A 65 -48.37 7.70 29.76
C PRO A 65 -47.83 8.02 31.15
N PRO A 66 -47.65 7.02 32.04
CA PRO A 66 -47.06 7.24 33.35
C PRO A 66 -45.66 7.85 33.21
N PRO A 67 -45.23 8.66 34.22
CA PRO A 67 -43.90 9.27 34.16
C PRO A 67 -42.84 8.16 34.04
N VAL A 68 -42.09 8.18 32.92
CA VAL A 68 -40.94 7.30 32.68
C VAL A 68 -39.86 7.71 33.68
N ALA A 69 -39.52 6.82 34.58
CA ALA A 69 -38.38 7.00 35.50
C ALA A 69 -37.12 7.29 34.61
N PRO A 70 -36.27 8.26 35.00
CA PRO A 70 -35.06 8.53 34.21
C PRO A 70 -34.25 7.24 34.10
N ALA A 71 -33.93 6.88 32.87
CA ALA A 71 -33.05 5.76 32.58
C ALA A 71 -31.74 5.96 33.39
N PRO A 72 -31.19 4.93 34.01
CA PRO A 72 -29.90 5.05 34.66
C PRO A 72 -28.87 5.53 33.65
N LEU A 73 -28.16 6.60 34.02
CA LEU A 73 -27.05 7.12 33.18
C LEU A 73 -26.10 5.94 32.93
N PRO A 74 -25.59 5.80 31.70
CA PRO A 74 -24.63 4.76 31.43
C PRO A 74 -23.47 4.91 32.40
N THR A 75 -23.24 3.89 33.18
CA THR A 75 -22.08 3.79 34.05
C THR A 75 -20.90 3.79 33.11
N ILE A 76 -20.14 4.89 33.06
CA ILE A 76 -18.84 4.92 32.38
C ILE A 76 -17.98 3.93 33.18
N VAL A 77 -17.86 2.71 32.65
CA VAL A 77 -16.86 1.77 33.12
C VAL A 77 -15.53 2.38 32.67
N THR A 78 -14.91 3.12 33.59
CA THR A 78 -13.51 3.53 33.45
C THR A 78 -12.71 2.23 33.41
N ARG A 79 -12.37 1.75 32.19
CA ARG A 79 -11.35 0.71 32.05
C ARG A 79 -10.08 1.25 32.69
N PRO A 80 -9.40 0.45 33.53
CA PRO A 80 -8.06 0.83 33.96
C PRO A 80 -7.24 1.06 32.69
N THR A 81 -6.74 2.26 32.50
CA THR A 81 -5.86 2.61 31.39
C THR A 81 -4.54 1.92 31.65
N SER A 82 -4.37 0.74 31.05
CA SER A 82 -3.06 0.12 30.92
C SER A 82 -2.23 1.00 29.98
N ASP A 83 -0.98 1.29 30.33
CA ASP A 83 -0.03 1.96 29.45
C ASP A 83 0.61 0.99 28.44
N THR A 84 0.15 -0.27 28.41
CA THR A 84 0.74 -1.34 27.62
C THR A 84 0.42 -1.17 26.14
N ILE A 85 1.43 -1.24 25.29
CA ILE A 85 1.32 -1.32 23.85
C ILE A 85 1.57 -2.77 23.44
N CYS A 86 0.61 -3.40 22.75
CA CYS A 86 0.76 -4.74 22.22
C CYS A 86 1.23 -4.67 20.75
N LEU A 87 2.36 -5.31 20.45
CA LEU A 87 2.88 -5.49 19.09
C LEU A 87 2.48 -6.87 18.58
N VAL A 88 1.48 -6.92 17.69
CA VAL A 88 0.92 -8.17 17.11
C VAL A 88 1.46 -8.37 15.72
N LEU A 89 2.31 -9.40 15.54
CA LEU A 89 3.03 -9.63 14.29
C LEU A 89 3.06 -11.11 13.90
N PRO A 90 3.11 -11.45 12.58
CA PRO A 90 3.20 -12.82 12.05
C PRO A 90 4.63 -13.39 12.17
N LEU A 91 5.18 -13.40 13.39
CA LEU A 91 6.55 -13.85 13.66
C LEU A 91 6.76 -15.34 13.43
N GLU A 92 5.68 -16.14 13.49
CA GLU A 92 5.69 -17.58 13.29
C GLU A 92 5.34 -17.98 11.85
N SER A 93 5.04 -17.00 10.98
CA SER A 93 4.80 -17.25 9.56
C SER A 93 6.09 -17.60 8.84
N PRO A 94 6.15 -18.70 8.09
CA PRO A 94 7.32 -19.04 7.27
C PRO A 94 7.60 -17.99 6.18
N LEU A 95 6.54 -17.32 5.68
CA LEU A 95 6.64 -16.32 4.62
C LEU A 95 6.95 -14.93 5.18
N TYR A 96 6.22 -14.51 6.20
CA TYR A 96 6.27 -13.13 6.72
C TYR A 96 7.17 -12.97 7.95
N GLY A 97 7.65 -14.07 8.55
CA GLY A 97 8.47 -14.05 9.77
C GLY A 97 9.70 -13.14 9.68
N PRO A 98 10.51 -13.19 8.61
CA PRO A 98 11.65 -12.28 8.47
C PRO A 98 11.25 -10.80 8.42
N ALA A 99 10.18 -10.46 7.69
CA ALA A 99 9.62 -9.11 7.62
C ALA A 99 9.10 -8.64 8.99
N ALA A 100 8.36 -9.51 9.69
CA ALA A 100 7.84 -9.26 11.03
C ALA A 100 8.98 -9.06 12.06
N ALA A 101 10.05 -9.84 11.95
CA ALA A 101 11.23 -9.70 12.80
C ALA A 101 11.95 -8.37 12.60
N ALA A 102 12.04 -7.87 11.36
CA ALA A 102 12.62 -6.57 11.07
C ALA A 102 11.79 -5.43 11.69
N VAL A 103 10.46 -5.46 11.52
CA VAL A 103 9.55 -4.48 12.15
C VAL A 103 9.67 -4.52 13.67
N LYS A 104 9.66 -5.72 14.27
CA LYS A 104 9.84 -5.90 15.71
C LYS A 104 11.16 -5.30 16.19
N ALA A 105 12.25 -5.54 15.47
CA ALA A 105 13.57 -5.04 15.85
C ALA A 105 13.59 -3.49 15.86
N GLY A 106 13.07 -2.86 14.82
CA GLY A 106 12.96 -1.40 14.78
C GLY A 106 12.07 -0.82 15.88
N PHE A 107 10.90 -1.43 16.10
CA PHE A 107 9.98 -1.01 17.15
C PHE A 107 10.63 -1.07 18.55
N LEU A 108 11.31 -2.17 18.85
CA LEU A 108 11.99 -2.34 20.15
C LEU A 108 13.19 -1.40 20.29
N ALA A 109 13.95 -1.17 19.22
CA ALA A 109 15.08 -0.22 19.27
C ALA A 109 14.60 1.21 19.61
N ALA A 110 13.48 1.64 19.04
CA ALA A 110 12.88 2.93 19.38
C ALA A 110 12.32 2.94 20.82
N ALA A 111 11.68 1.85 21.25
CA ALA A 111 11.16 1.70 22.60
C ALA A 111 12.27 1.72 23.67
N GLU A 112 13.39 1.07 23.41
CA GLU A 112 14.58 1.10 24.27
C GLU A 112 15.19 2.51 24.35
N ALA A 113 15.35 3.17 23.21
CA ALA A 113 15.87 4.53 23.15
C ALA A 113 14.99 5.55 23.91
N ALA A 114 13.68 5.30 23.95
CA ALA A 114 12.71 6.09 24.72
C ALA A 114 12.56 5.65 26.20
N GLY A 115 13.21 4.56 26.61
CA GLY A 115 13.04 3.99 27.97
C GLY A 115 11.68 3.34 28.22
N SER A 116 10.93 3.02 27.15
CA SER A 116 9.55 2.51 27.20
C SER A 116 9.42 1.01 26.87
N ALA A 117 10.53 0.29 26.71
CA ALA A 117 10.53 -1.12 26.30
C ALA A 117 9.72 -2.03 27.27
N SER A 118 9.70 -1.73 28.56
CA SER A 118 8.94 -2.50 29.57
C SER A 118 7.41 -2.41 29.41
N ARG A 119 6.91 -1.44 28.64
CA ARG A 119 5.48 -1.27 28.34
C ARG A 119 5.04 -2.00 27.06
N THR A 120 5.98 -2.64 26.36
CA THR A 120 5.71 -3.34 25.12
C THR A 120 5.48 -4.82 25.36
N LEU A 121 4.31 -5.33 24.99
CA LEU A 121 3.98 -6.75 24.95
C LEU A 121 4.02 -7.25 23.50
N ILE A 122 4.81 -8.30 23.23
CA ILE A 122 4.88 -8.89 21.90
C ILE A 122 3.99 -10.11 21.85
N ILE A 123 3.09 -10.16 20.87
CA ILE A 123 2.22 -11.29 20.59
C ILE A 123 2.53 -11.78 19.18
N ALA A 124 3.11 -12.98 19.12
CA ALA A 124 3.44 -13.65 17.87
C ALA A 124 2.24 -14.47 17.37
N HIS A 125 2.09 -14.59 16.06
CA HIS A 125 1.14 -15.51 15.43
C HIS A 125 1.71 -16.11 14.15
N GLY A 126 1.12 -17.23 13.70
CA GLY A 126 1.31 -17.83 12.39
C GLY A 126 0.29 -17.30 11.36
N ASP A 127 0.23 -17.94 10.18
CA ASP A 127 -0.57 -17.45 9.03
C ASP A 127 -2.09 -17.36 9.35
N ASP A 128 -2.63 -18.23 10.21
CA ASP A 128 -4.06 -18.23 10.58
C ASP A 128 -4.32 -17.69 11.99
N GLY A 129 -3.31 -17.13 12.66
CA GLY A 129 -3.33 -16.83 14.09
C GLY A 129 -3.69 -15.41 14.47
N VAL A 130 -4.04 -14.53 13.53
CA VAL A 130 -4.26 -13.10 13.82
C VAL A 130 -5.41 -12.84 14.79
N LEU A 131 -6.53 -13.54 14.67
CA LEU A 131 -7.70 -13.32 15.55
C LEU A 131 -7.47 -13.74 17.00
N PRO A 132 -6.91 -14.94 17.31
CA PRO A 132 -6.48 -15.27 18.66
C PRO A 132 -5.46 -14.28 19.24
N ALA A 133 -4.52 -13.79 18.43
CA ALA A 133 -3.54 -12.80 18.85
C ALA A 133 -4.18 -11.46 19.24
N PHE A 134 -5.16 -10.99 18.47
CA PHE A 134 -5.93 -9.78 18.82
C PHE A 134 -6.82 -9.99 20.04
N ALA A 135 -7.39 -11.17 20.23
CA ALA A 135 -8.13 -11.51 21.46
C ALA A 135 -7.21 -11.44 22.68
N ALA A 136 -6.02 -12.05 22.62
CA ALA A 136 -5.02 -11.99 23.70
C ALA A 136 -4.56 -10.56 23.99
N ALA A 137 -4.37 -9.71 22.95
CA ALA A 137 -4.06 -8.31 23.13
C ALA A 137 -5.19 -7.55 23.85
N SER A 138 -6.45 -7.84 23.52
CA SER A 138 -7.61 -7.26 24.21
C SER A 138 -7.72 -7.71 25.67
N GLU A 139 -7.47 -8.98 25.94
CA GLU A 139 -7.49 -9.56 27.29
C GLU A 139 -6.36 -9.00 28.18
N SER A 140 -5.21 -8.66 27.59
CA SER A 140 -4.11 -8.02 28.32
C SER A 140 -4.42 -6.60 28.81
N GLY A 141 -5.54 -6.02 28.35
CA GLY A 141 -5.91 -4.64 28.67
C GLY A 141 -5.05 -3.59 27.96
N ALA A 142 -4.44 -3.91 26.81
CA ALA A 142 -3.60 -2.98 26.07
C ALA A 142 -4.31 -1.66 25.75
N ALA A 143 -3.59 -0.54 25.87
CA ALA A 143 -4.08 0.77 25.48
C ALA A 143 -4.14 0.91 23.95
N LEU A 144 -3.19 0.25 23.27
CA LEU A 144 -3.04 0.26 21.82
C LEU A 144 -2.51 -1.09 21.33
N VAL A 145 -3.00 -1.53 20.18
CA VAL A 145 -2.42 -2.65 19.41
C VAL A 145 -1.72 -2.08 18.19
N VAL A 146 -0.45 -2.44 17.99
CA VAL A 146 0.33 -2.16 16.77
C VAL A 146 0.39 -3.43 15.93
N GLY A 147 -0.03 -3.37 14.71
CA GLY A 147 -0.30 -4.49 13.81
C GLY A 147 -1.77 -4.50 13.37
N PRO A 148 -2.15 -5.41 12.48
CA PRO A 148 -1.34 -6.44 11.86
C PRO A 148 -0.41 -5.86 10.77
N LEU A 149 0.55 -6.71 10.31
CA LEU A 149 1.52 -6.34 9.28
C LEU A 149 1.01 -6.65 7.87
N THR A 150 0.25 -7.73 7.70
CA THR A 150 -0.22 -8.14 6.37
C THR A 150 -1.59 -7.54 6.05
N ARG A 151 -1.90 -7.39 4.76
CA ARG A 151 -3.22 -6.90 4.32
C ARG A 151 -4.33 -7.90 4.59
N ASP A 152 -4.05 -9.18 4.46
CA ASP A 152 -5.05 -10.21 4.66
C ASP A 152 -5.43 -10.32 6.12
N ASP A 153 -4.46 -10.21 7.03
CA ASP A 153 -4.73 -10.11 8.47
C ASP A 153 -5.55 -8.84 8.77
N LEU A 154 -5.20 -7.71 8.17
CA LEU A 154 -5.96 -6.47 8.35
C LEU A 154 -7.41 -6.62 7.91
N LYS A 155 -7.65 -7.19 6.72
CA LYS A 155 -9.01 -7.50 6.23
C LYS A 155 -9.75 -8.42 7.21
N THR A 156 -9.07 -9.46 7.70
CA THR A 156 -9.64 -10.42 8.65
C THR A 156 -10.05 -9.76 9.97
N VAL A 157 -9.19 -8.91 10.54
CA VAL A 157 -9.48 -8.19 11.79
C VAL A 157 -10.60 -7.18 11.61
N LEU A 158 -10.65 -6.47 10.48
CA LEU A 158 -11.68 -5.45 10.20
C LEU A 158 -13.04 -6.06 9.86
N ALA A 159 -13.08 -7.27 9.28
CA ALA A 159 -14.33 -7.97 8.94
C ALA A 159 -15.15 -8.36 10.18
N LEU A 160 -14.53 -8.46 11.34
CA LEU A 160 -15.20 -8.82 12.59
C LEU A 160 -15.49 -7.57 13.40
N ALA A 161 -16.75 -7.41 13.80
CA ALA A 161 -17.19 -6.38 14.74
C ALA A 161 -16.77 -6.71 16.18
N LEU A 162 -15.50 -6.94 16.40
CA LEU A 162 -14.94 -7.23 17.73
C LEU A 162 -14.74 -5.92 18.51
N THR A 163 -15.05 -5.95 19.79
CA THR A 163 -14.56 -4.92 20.72
C THR A 163 -13.05 -5.11 20.84
N ARG A 164 -12.28 -4.17 20.28
CA ARG A 164 -10.82 -4.19 20.28
C ARG A 164 -10.26 -2.90 20.89
N PRO A 165 -9.03 -2.89 21.40
CA PRO A 165 -8.30 -1.67 21.68
C PRO A 165 -8.11 -0.83 20.42
N ARG A 166 -7.78 0.46 20.57
CA ARG A 166 -7.29 1.27 19.46
C ARG A 166 -6.17 0.54 18.73
N MET A 167 -6.09 0.67 17.41
CA MET A 167 -5.16 -0.10 16.60
C MET A 167 -4.38 0.80 15.64
N LEU A 168 -3.07 0.56 15.53
CA LEU A 168 -2.21 1.06 14.45
C LEU A 168 -1.86 -0.10 13.53
N ALA A 169 -2.58 -0.25 12.43
CA ALA A 169 -2.25 -1.24 11.39
C ALA A 169 -0.95 -0.84 10.66
N LEU A 170 -0.11 -1.82 10.36
CA LEU A 170 1.15 -1.62 9.62
C LEU A 170 0.99 -1.89 8.11
N ASN A 171 -0.22 -1.79 7.65
CA ASN A 171 -0.61 -1.86 6.25
C ASN A 171 -1.92 -1.09 6.02
N GLN A 172 -2.33 -0.95 4.77
CA GLN A 172 -3.59 -0.30 4.39
C GLN A 172 -4.38 -1.15 3.40
N LEU A 173 -5.71 -0.93 3.34
CA LEU A 173 -6.57 -1.57 2.38
C LEU A 173 -6.32 -1.03 0.96
N GLU A 174 -6.45 -1.90 -0.04
CA GLU A 174 -6.19 -1.54 -1.44
C GLU A 174 -7.27 -0.64 -2.04
N ASP A 175 -8.50 -0.82 -1.57
CA ASP A 175 -9.68 -0.12 -2.06
C ASP A 175 -9.87 1.28 -1.46
N GLY A 176 -8.99 1.68 -0.54
CA GLY A 176 -9.08 2.97 0.15
C GLY A 176 -10.31 3.09 1.05
N SER A 177 -10.91 1.96 1.47
CA SER A 177 -12.04 1.94 2.40
C SER A 177 -11.74 2.75 3.65
N ALA A 178 -12.73 3.49 4.13
CA ALA A 178 -12.60 4.27 5.35
C ALA A 178 -12.35 3.35 6.56
N LEU A 179 -11.40 3.73 7.39
CA LEU A 179 -11.13 3.08 8.66
C LEU A 179 -12.11 3.58 9.73
N SER A 180 -12.41 2.74 10.73
CA SER A 180 -13.17 3.16 11.90
C SER A 180 -12.34 4.09 12.78
N ASP A 181 -13.01 4.87 13.65
CA ASP A 181 -12.36 5.90 14.48
C ASP A 181 -11.27 5.39 15.43
N ASP A 182 -11.27 4.09 15.70
CA ASP A 182 -10.31 3.40 16.56
C ASP A 182 -9.15 2.75 15.78
N VAL A 183 -9.13 2.90 14.44
CA VAL A 183 -8.14 2.28 13.55
C VAL A 183 -7.34 3.35 12.83
N TYR A 184 -6.02 3.24 12.94
CA TYR A 184 -5.04 4.04 12.22
C TYR A 184 -4.21 3.12 11.31
N ALA A 185 -3.67 3.66 10.22
CA ALA A 185 -2.82 2.88 9.33
C ALA A 185 -1.53 3.63 8.99
N LEU A 186 -0.42 2.92 9.11
CA LEU A 186 0.90 3.33 8.62
C LEU A 186 1.40 2.25 7.65
N SER A 187 1.92 2.62 6.50
CA SER A 187 2.45 1.63 5.55
C SER A 187 3.59 2.18 4.70
N LEU A 188 4.44 1.27 4.22
CA LEU A 188 5.43 1.55 3.16
C LEU A 188 4.72 1.48 1.80
N SER A 189 3.84 2.43 1.54
CA SER A 189 3.03 2.46 0.32
C SER A 189 3.86 2.88 -0.88
N VAL A 190 3.96 2.00 -1.88
CA VAL A 190 4.56 2.35 -3.18
C VAL A 190 3.71 3.37 -3.93
N GLU A 191 2.44 3.46 -3.60
CA GLU A 191 1.50 4.42 -4.16
C GLU A 191 1.87 5.86 -3.76
N SER A 192 2.22 6.09 -2.49
CA SER A 192 2.67 7.42 -2.02
C SER A 192 3.96 7.86 -2.73
N ASP A 193 4.91 6.93 -2.89
CA ASP A 193 6.16 7.20 -3.62
C ASP A 193 5.90 7.51 -5.10
N ALA A 194 5.01 6.76 -5.72
CA ALA A 194 4.60 6.98 -7.11
C ALA A 194 3.92 8.35 -7.30
N GLU A 195 3.07 8.76 -6.37
CA GLU A 195 2.41 10.07 -6.39
C GLU A 195 3.41 11.21 -6.23
N LEU A 196 4.36 11.07 -5.32
CA LEU A 196 5.43 12.06 -5.13
C LEU A 196 6.25 12.22 -6.42
N LEU A 197 6.68 11.11 -7.04
CA LEU A 197 7.44 11.13 -8.28
C LEU A 197 6.66 11.71 -9.46
N ALA A 198 5.36 11.44 -9.56
CA ALA A 198 4.52 12.01 -10.61
C ALA A 198 4.42 13.53 -10.49
N ARG A 199 4.23 14.04 -9.26
CA ARG A 199 4.25 15.49 -9.00
C ARG A 199 5.60 16.11 -9.35
N GLN A 200 6.70 15.43 -8.98
CA GLN A 200 8.05 15.90 -9.27
C GLN A 200 8.33 15.90 -10.78
N ALA A 201 7.94 14.86 -11.49
CA ALA A 201 8.12 14.80 -12.96
C ALA A 201 7.42 15.98 -13.66
N TYR A 202 6.21 16.32 -13.20
CA TYR A 202 5.48 17.46 -13.73
C TYR A 202 6.13 18.80 -13.34
N ALA A 203 6.63 18.92 -12.12
CA ALA A 203 7.37 20.11 -11.65
C ALA A 203 8.70 20.29 -12.40
N ASP A 204 9.37 19.21 -12.78
CA ASP A 204 10.57 19.21 -13.62
C ASP A 204 10.31 19.58 -15.09
N GLY A 205 9.06 19.86 -15.45
CA GLY A 205 8.68 20.34 -16.78
C GLY A 205 8.18 19.25 -17.72
N ALA A 206 8.17 17.97 -17.35
CA ALA A 206 7.61 16.92 -18.19
C ALA A 206 6.09 17.11 -18.41
N ARG A 207 5.62 16.86 -19.62
CA ARG A 207 4.19 16.93 -20.00
C ARG A 207 3.72 15.65 -20.69
N ALA A 208 4.62 14.97 -21.40
CA ALA A 208 4.38 13.73 -22.11
C ALA A 208 5.22 12.59 -21.52
N LEU A 209 4.57 11.51 -21.09
CA LEU A 209 5.18 10.36 -20.44
C LEU A 209 5.08 9.10 -21.30
N ALA A 210 6.16 8.34 -21.43
CA ALA A 210 6.09 6.94 -21.82
C ALA A 210 6.23 6.04 -20.58
N THR A 211 5.53 4.91 -20.59
CA THR A 211 5.59 3.92 -19.53
C THR A 211 6.15 2.61 -20.05
N VAL A 212 7.14 2.06 -19.38
CA VAL A 212 7.69 0.72 -19.64
C VAL A 212 7.55 -0.09 -18.35
N ALA A 213 6.71 -1.12 -18.37
CA ALA A 213 6.35 -1.83 -17.15
C ALA A 213 6.28 -3.35 -17.34
N SER A 214 6.68 -4.10 -16.32
CA SER A 214 6.42 -5.53 -16.20
C SER A 214 5.06 -5.81 -15.55
N ASP A 215 4.59 -7.05 -15.65
CA ASP A 215 3.31 -7.49 -15.06
C ASP A 215 3.42 -7.91 -13.59
N ALA A 216 4.57 -7.75 -12.94
CA ALA A 216 4.74 -8.06 -11.53
C ALA A 216 3.78 -7.23 -10.65
N PRO A 217 3.18 -7.80 -9.61
CA PRO A 217 2.13 -7.13 -8.82
C PRO A 217 2.55 -5.75 -8.29
N LEU A 218 3.74 -5.62 -7.74
CA LEU A 218 4.25 -4.36 -7.21
C LEU A 218 4.43 -3.32 -8.32
N GLN A 219 4.99 -3.72 -9.45
CA GLN A 219 5.25 -2.83 -10.58
C GLN A 219 3.92 -2.32 -11.21
N ARG A 220 2.90 -3.18 -11.27
CA ARG A 220 1.56 -2.76 -11.70
C ARG A 220 0.96 -1.72 -10.77
N ARG A 221 1.05 -1.94 -9.44
CA ARG A 221 0.55 -0.98 -8.43
C ARG A 221 1.26 0.36 -8.54
N PHE A 222 2.59 0.34 -8.61
CA PHE A 222 3.41 1.54 -8.78
C PHE A 222 3.02 2.30 -10.06
N LYS A 223 2.95 1.59 -11.22
CA LYS A 223 2.52 2.17 -12.49
C LYS A 223 1.13 2.81 -12.38
N THR A 224 0.17 2.10 -11.80
CA THR A 224 -1.22 2.56 -11.69
C THR A 224 -1.30 3.84 -10.85
N ALA A 225 -0.65 3.87 -9.70
CA ALA A 225 -0.64 5.03 -8.81
C ALA A 225 0.06 6.23 -9.45
N PHE A 226 1.22 6.00 -10.09
CA PHE A 226 1.94 7.04 -10.81
C PHE A 226 1.09 7.63 -11.94
N SER A 227 0.48 6.77 -12.77
CA SER A 227 -0.34 7.22 -13.91
C SER A 227 -1.56 8.02 -13.45
N ALA A 228 -2.22 7.59 -12.38
CA ALA A 228 -3.35 8.31 -11.81
C ALA A 228 -2.94 9.69 -11.26
N ALA A 229 -1.82 9.76 -10.54
CA ALA A 229 -1.28 11.03 -10.03
C ALA A 229 -0.83 11.94 -11.19
N TRP A 230 -0.15 11.37 -12.19
CA TRP A 230 0.29 12.07 -13.38
C TRP A 230 -0.86 12.75 -14.13
N GLN A 231 -1.97 12.02 -14.34
CA GLN A 231 -3.18 12.59 -14.95
C GLN A 231 -3.79 13.73 -14.13
N ARG A 232 -3.80 13.60 -12.81
CA ARG A 232 -4.29 14.66 -11.90
C ARG A 232 -3.46 15.93 -11.98
N THR A 233 -2.17 15.85 -12.28
CA THR A 233 -1.30 17.03 -12.50
C THR A 233 -1.50 17.67 -13.88
N GLY A 234 -2.28 17.05 -14.78
CA GLY A 234 -2.46 17.51 -16.16
C GLY A 234 -1.45 16.95 -17.15
N GLY A 235 -0.66 15.96 -16.75
CA GLY A 235 0.25 15.23 -17.64
C GLY A 235 -0.49 14.27 -18.58
N SER A 236 0.09 13.99 -19.73
CA SER A 236 -0.44 13.02 -20.70
C SER A 236 0.47 11.79 -20.79
N THR A 237 -0.14 10.60 -20.83
CA THR A 237 0.58 9.35 -21.15
C THR A 237 0.48 9.13 -22.63
N THR A 238 1.62 9.23 -23.33
CA THR A 238 1.65 9.12 -24.79
C THR A 238 1.63 7.68 -25.25
N ARG A 239 2.29 6.78 -24.49
CA ARG A 239 2.42 5.36 -24.86
C ARG A 239 2.72 4.51 -23.64
N GLU A 240 2.16 3.30 -23.64
CA GLU A 240 2.47 2.26 -22.66
C GLU A 240 3.09 1.07 -23.37
N TYR A 241 4.18 0.56 -22.82
CA TYR A 241 4.90 -0.62 -23.28
C TYR A 241 4.96 -1.64 -22.18
N ARG A 242 4.64 -2.88 -22.53
CA ARG A 242 4.95 -4.01 -21.67
C ARG A 242 6.44 -4.32 -21.83
N PHE A 243 7.16 -4.40 -20.72
CA PHE A 243 8.55 -4.84 -20.74
C PHE A 243 8.63 -6.33 -21.04
N ASP A 244 9.49 -6.66 -22.02
CA ASP A 244 9.89 -8.02 -22.34
C ASP A 244 11.38 -7.97 -22.72
N ALA A 245 12.17 -8.89 -22.16
CA ALA A 245 13.61 -8.95 -22.40
C ALA A 245 13.99 -9.50 -23.79
N GLN A 246 13.01 -9.88 -24.62
CA GLN A 246 13.28 -10.38 -25.98
C GLN A 246 13.89 -9.27 -26.86
N PRO A 247 15.00 -9.54 -27.57
CA PRO A 247 15.69 -8.53 -28.38
C PRO A 247 14.82 -7.82 -29.41
N GLU A 248 13.88 -8.54 -30.01
CA GLU A 248 12.94 -8.03 -31.01
C GLU A 248 12.01 -6.99 -30.40
N VAL A 249 11.47 -7.27 -29.18
CA VAL A 249 10.56 -6.37 -28.45
C VAL A 249 11.33 -5.13 -28.01
N LEU A 250 12.52 -5.30 -27.46
CA LEU A 250 13.38 -4.19 -27.05
C LEU A 250 13.80 -3.32 -28.25
N GLY A 251 14.06 -3.95 -29.41
CA GLY A 251 14.35 -3.24 -30.65
C GLY A 251 13.17 -2.40 -31.16
N VAL A 252 11.92 -2.89 -31.02
CA VAL A 252 10.71 -2.13 -31.33
C VAL A 252 10.56 -0.97 -30.38
N LEU A 253 10.65 -1.23 -29.07
CA LEU A 253 10.57 -0.23 -28.00
C LEU A 253 11.51 0.94 -28.28
N ARG A 254 12.79 0.66 -28.55
CA ARG A 254 13.80 1.69 -28.83
C ARG A 254 13.45 2.51 -30.06
N ARG A 255 13.08 1.85 -31.18
CA ARG A 255 12.72 2.56 -32.43
C ARG A 255 11.55 3.52 -32.22
N GLU A 256 10.51 3.06 -31.51
CA GLU A 256 9.33 3.89 -31.28
C GLU A 256 9.59 5.06 -30.34
N LEU A 257 10.35 4.84 -29.26
CA LEU A 257 10.71 5.88 -28.31
C LEU A 257 11.68 6.92 -28.91
N VAL A 258 12.61 6.48 -29.78
CA VAL A 258 13.52 7.39 -30.49
C VAL A 258 12.78 8.20 -31.58
N ALA A 259 11.85 7.57 -32.29
CA ALA A 259 11.07 8.28 -33.34
C ALA A 259 10.17 9.38 -32.76
N ARG A 260 9.69 9.20 -31.53
CA ARG A 260 8.85 10.16 -30.80
C ARG A 260 9.25 10.15 -29.32
N PRO A 261 10.31 10.86 -28.93
CA PRO A 261 10.79 10.85 -27.57
C PRO A 261 9.75 11.44 -26.60
N PRO A 262 9.51 10.81 -25.46
CA PRO A 262 8.71 11.40 -24.38
C PRO A 262 9.55 12.44 -23.62
N ASP A 263 8.89 13.32 -22.87
CA ASP A 263 9.59 14.24 -21.96
C ASP A 263 10.18 13.50 -20.75
N ALA A 264 9.54 12.39 -20.35
CA ALA A 264 10.00 11.52 -19.26
C ALA A 264 9.54 10.07 -19.50
N THR A 265 10.24 9.12 -18.87
CA THR A 265 9.87 7.70 -18.87
C THR A 265 9.62 7.19 -17.47
N LEU A 266 8.47 6.53 -17.26
CA LEU A 266 8.22 5.70 -16.10
C LEU A 266 8.74 4.29 -16.38
N LEU A 267 9.70 3.83 -15.56
CA LEU A 267 10.28 2.50 -15.65
C LEU A 267 9.85 1.67 -14.45
N ALA A 268 8.86 0.81 -14.65
CA ALA A 268 8.28 -0.05 -13.62
C ALA A 268 8.65 -1.51 -13.88
N VAL A 269 9.90 -1.86 -13.62
CA VAL A 269 10.47 -3.22 -13.79
C VAL A 269 11.21 -3.65 -12.53
N SER A 270 11.63 -4.91 -12.46
CA SER A 270 12.48 -5.41 -11.37
C SER A 270 13.89 -4.81 -11.41
N ALA A 271 14.61 -4.83 -10.28
CA ALA A 271 16.02 -4.42 -10.25
C ALA A 271 16.87 -5.21 -11.28
N ALA A 272 16.63 -6.52 -11.39
CA ALA A 272 17.38 -7.38 -12.31
C ALA A 272 17.20 -7.00 -13.79
N ASP A 273 15.99 -6.51 -14.15
CA ASP A 273 15.65 -6.13 -15.53
C ASP A 273 16.00 -4.67 -15.84
N ALA A 274 16.19 -3.85 -14.81
CA ALA A 274 16.32 -2.41 -14.94
C ALA A 274 17.50 -1.95 -15.80
N PRO A 275 18.73 -2.48 -15.67
CA PRO A 275 19.86 -2.10 -16.52
C PRO A 275 19.58 -2.37 -18.00
N LEU A 276 19.02 -3.55 -18.29
CA LEU A 276 18.66 -3.92 -19.66
C LEU A 276 17.59 -2.98 -20.22
N ALA A 277 16.50 -2.78 -19.48
CA ALA A 277 15.41 -1.90 -19.91
C ALA A 277 15.91 -0.47 -20.14
N LYS A 278 16.72 0.08 -19.21
CA LYS A 278 17.28 1.44 -19.29
C LYS A 278 18.15 1.66 -20.53
N ALA A 279 18.92 0.65 -20.95
CA ALA A 279 19.79 0.74 -22.13
C ALA A 279 19.02 0.96 -23.45
N PHE A 280 17.73 0.66 -23.49
CA PHE A 280 16.86 0.84 -24.65
C PHE A 280 16.02 2.12 -24.60
N LEU A 281 16.06 2.87 -23.49
CA LEU A 281 15.36 4.15 -23.38
C LEU A 281 16.12 5.28 -24.05
N PRO A 282 15.43 6.30 -24.59
CA PRO A 282 16.07 7.51 -25.06
C PRO A 282 16.66 8.31 -23.89
N PRO A 283 17.59 9.25 -24.16
CA PRO A 283 18.02 10.21 -23.16
C PRO A 283 16.83 10.99 -22.59
N GLY A 284 16.85 11.24 -21.29
CA GLY A 284 15.81 11.98 -20.58
C GLY A 284 15.60 11.49 -19.14
N PRO A 285 14.73 12.17 -18.38
CA PRO A 285 14.38 11.77 -17.03
C PRO A 285 13.69 10.39 -16.99
N VAL A 286 14.14 9.53 -16.09
CA VAL A 286 13.53 8.22 -15.84
C VAL A 286 13.13 8.14 -14.38
N TYR A 287 11.87 7.76 -14.12
CA TYR A 287 11.32 7.60 -12.78
C TYR A 287 11.00 6.13 -12.52
N ALA A 288 11.32 5.63 -11.33
CA ALA A 288 11.17 4.23 -10.97
C ALA A 288 10.79 4.07 -9.49
N SER A 289 10.40 2.85 -9.08
CA SER A 289 10.20 2.53 -7.66
C SER A 289 11.54 2.41 -6.91
N SER A 290 11.52 2.51 -5.58
CA SER A 290 12.71 2.35 -4.73
C SER A 290 13.43 1.01 -4.96
N GLN A 291 12.70 -0.03 -5.33
CA GLN A 291 13.26 -1.35 -5.59
C GLN A 291 14.14 -1.42 -6.86
N ILE A 292 14.19 -0.35 -7.66
CA ILE A 292 14.97 -0.34 -8.91
C ILE A 292 16.46 -0.59 -8.70
N ALA A 293 16.97 -0.25 -7.52
CA ALA A 293 18.39 -0.36 -7.16
C ALA A 293 18.68 -1.51 -6.17
N ASP A 294 17.63 -2.21 -5.67
CA ASP A 294 17.78 -3.20 -4.61
C ASP A 294 18.68 -4.37 -5.04
N GLY A 295 19.73 -4.61 -4.24
CA GLY A 295 20.65 -5.74 -4.46
C GLY A 295 21.55 -5.65 -5.70
N LEU A 296 21.52 -4.52 -6.42
CA LEU A 296 22.39 -4.34 -7.58
C LEU A 296 23.82 -3.99 -7.17
N PRO A 297 24.82 -4.63 -7.78
CA PRO A 297 26.21 -4.23 -7.58
C PRO A 297 26.51 -2.90 -8.27
N ALA A 298 27.50 -2.16 -7.77
CA ALA A 298 27.90 -0.85 -8.27
C ALA A 298 28.07 -0.73 -9.80
N PRO A 299 28.63 -1.73 -10.53
CA PRO A 299 28.65 -1.66 -12.00
C PRO A 299 27.26 -1.55 -12.63
N MET A 300 26.27 -2.32 -12.16
CA MET A 300 24.91 -2.28 -12.68
C MET A 300 24.17 -0.99 -12.28
N LEU A 301 24.50 -0.42 -11.12
CA LEU A 301 23.96 0.90 -10.73
C LEU A 301 24.43 2.02 -11.67
N ARG A 302 25.64 1.90 -12.27
CA ARG A 302 26.10 2.85 -13.30
C ARG A 302 25.24 2.81 -14.57
N ASP A 303 24.70 1.63 -14.91
CA ASP A 303 23.79 1.50 -16.04
C ASP A 303 22.45 2.20 -15.80
N LEU A 304 22.13 2.49 -14.54
CA LEU A 304 20.94 3.22 -14.11
C LEU A 304 21.18 4.73 -13.92
N GLU A 305 22.28 5.28 -14.49
CA GLU A 305 22.60 6.71 -14.41
C GLU A 305 21.39 7.59 -14.72
N GLY A 306 21.08 8.54 -13.83
CA GLY A 306 19.99 9.50 -13.98
C GLY A 306 18.60 8.97 -13.62
N VAL A 307 18.46 7.72 -13.21
CA VAL A 307 17.18 7.18 -12.73
C VAL A 307 16.84 7.81 -11.37
N ARG A 308 15.61 8.29 -11.26
CA ARG A 308 15.06 8.94 -10.05
C ARG A 308 14.06 8.03 -9.39
N TYR A 309 14.12 7.93 -8.06
CA TYR A 309 13.20 7.13 -7.24
C TYR A 309 13.04 7.74 -5.86
N VAL A 310 12.05 7.28 -5.10
CA VAL A 310 11.88 7.70 -3.71
C VAL A 310 12.53 6.69 -2.79
N GLU A 311 13.30 7.16 -1.83
CA GLU A 311 13.86 6.32 -0.76
C GLU A 311 13.47 6.89 0.61
N ILE A 312 13.43 6.03 1.62
CA ILE A 312 13.20 6.44 3.00
C ILE A 312 14.44 7.15 3.56
N PRO A 313 14.27 8.17 4.44
CA PRO A 313 15.39 8.87 5.05
C PRO A 313 16.40 7.96 5.76
N TRP A 314 15.93 6.88 6.38
CA TRP A 314 16.78 5.88 7.05
C TRP A 314 17.85 5.28 6.13
N LEU A 315 17.55 5.08 4.86
CA LEU A 315 18.49 4.56 3.86
C LEU A 315 19.14 5.67 3.02
N ALA A 316 18.43 6.78 2.79
CA ALA A 316 18.93 7.89 1.97
C ALA A 316 19.98 8.75 2.66
N ASP A 317 19.94 8.82 4.00
CA ASP A 317 20.83 9.67 4.82
C ASP A 317 21.07 8.99 6.18
N PRO A 318 21.80 7.87 6.19
CA PRO A 318 21.99 7.08 7.41
C PRO A 318 22.72 7.82 8.53
N ASP A 319 23.55 8.80 8.17
CA ASP A 319 24.31 9.63 9.11
C ASP A 319 23.55 10.91 9.51
N GLY A 320 22.26 11.01 9.10
CA GLY A 320 21.42 12.17 9.40
C GLY A 320 21.29 12.43 10.90
N VAL A 321 21.40 13.68 11.31
CA VAL A 321 21.35 14.12 12.72
C VAL A 321 20.09 13.62 13.44
N PHE A 322 19.00 13.44 12.70
CA PHE A 322 17.74 12.93 13.24
C PHE A 322 17.88 11.53 13.85
N PHE A 323 18.72 10.66 13.25
CA PHE A 323 18.93 9.28 13.67
C PHE A 323 20.10 9.09 14.65
N ALA A 324 20.80 10.14 15.03
CA ALA A 324 21.99 10.05 15.90
C ALA A 324 21.73 9.41 17.28
N ARG A 325 20.46 9.33 17.71
CA ARG A 325 20.06 8.67 18.97
C ARG A 325 19.62 7.22 18.80
N LEU A 326 19.49 6.75 17.56
CA LEU A 326 19.07 5.38 17.25
C LEU A 326 20.28 4.63 16.71
N PRO A 327 20.54 3.40 17.19
CA PRO A 327 21.62 2.60 16.62
C PRO A 327 21.28 2.30 15.15
N HIS A 328 22.06 2.87 14.22
CA HIS A 328 21.89 2.54 12.81
C HIS A 328 22.32 1.09 12.60
N THR A 329 21.33 0.25 12.32
CA THR A 329 21.54 -1.19 12.08
C THR A 329 21.10 -1.47 10.64
N SER A 330 22.01 -2.02 9.83
CA SER A 330 21.64 -2.62 8.55
C SER A 330 21.42 -4.12 8.74
N LEU A 331 20.32 -4.61 8.21
CA LEU A 331 19.99 -6.04 8.19
C LEU A 331 20.55 -6.74 6.95
N GLY A 332 21.27 -5.99 6.08
CA GLY A 332 21.90 -6.51 4.88
C GLY A 332 20.93 -6.73 3.70
N ASP A 333 19.68 -6.35 3.87
CA ASP A 333 18.63 -6.38 2.83
C ASP A 333 17.84 -5.07 2.89
N PRO A 334 17.84 -4.24 1.82
CA PRO A 334 17.12 -2.97 1.79
C PRO A 334 15.63 -3.09 2.10
N VAL A 335 14.99 -4.20 1.75
CA VAL A 335 13.58 -4.45 2.07
C VAL A 335 13.39 -4.61 3.57
N LEU A 336 14.27 -5.36 4.23
CA LEU A 336 14.24 -5.54 5.68
C LEU A 336 14.63 -4.24 6.41
N ASP A 337 15.58 -3.48 5.89
CA ASP A 337 15.96 -2.18 6.45
C ASP A 337 14.81 -1.16 6.38
N ARG A 338 14.01 -1.16 5.30
CA ARG A 338 12.78 -0.35 5.22
C ARG A 338 11.72 -0.78 6.23
N LEU A 339 11.59 -2.08 6.49
CA LEU A 339 10.67 -2.62 7.50
C LEU A 339 11.15 -2.34 8.92
N TYR A 340 12.46 -2.33 9.16
CA TYR A 340 13.04 -1.87 10.42
C TYR A 340 12.66 -0.39 10.68
N ALA A 341 12.84 0.47 9.68
CA ALA A 341 12.45 1.87 9.76
C ALA A 341 10.95 2.06 10.01
N LEU A 342 10.09 1.22 9.39
CA LEU A 342 8.66 1.18 9.68
C LEU A 342 8.39 0.89 11.16
N GLY A 343 9.15 -0.02 11.75
CA GLY A 343 9.08 -0.34 13.18
C GLY A 343 9.43 0.85 14.07
N LEU A 344 10.48 1.63 13.72
CA LEU A 344 10.86 2.85 14.44
C LEU A 344 9.71 3.86 14.47
N ASP A 345 9.13 4.15 13.31
CA ASP A 345 8.04 5.13 13.20
C ASP A 345 6.74 4.61 13.82
N ALA A 346 6.49 3.30 13.73
CA ALA A 346 5.33 2.69 14.37
C ALA A 346 5.37 2.85 15.89
N PHE A 347 6.55 2.77 16.52
CA PHE A 347 6.70 3.06 17.95
C PHE A 347 6.42 4.53 18.26
N ALA A 348 6.99 5.47 17.50
CA ALA A 348 6.78 6.89 17.70
C ALA A 348 5.29 7.28 17.61
N ILE A 349 4.58 6.73 16.62
CA ILE A 349 3.14 6.90 16.48
C ILE A 349 2.38 6.22 17.63
N ALA A 350 2.80 5.02 18.02
CA ALA A 350 2.14 4.27 19.09
C ALA A 350 2.17 5.02 20.43
N GLU A 351 3.27 5.67 20.77
CA GLU A 351 3.38 6.52 21.98
C GLU A 351 2.34 7.65 21.97
N LEU A 352 2.09 8.25 20.80
CA LEU A 352 1.09 9.32 20.65
C LEU A 352 -0.35 8.78 20.73
N LEU A 353 -0.61 7.63 20.07
CA LEU A 353 -1.93 7.03 20.00
C LEU A 353 -2.33 6.28 21.27
N ALA A 354 -1.38 5.84 22.10
CA ALA A 354 -1.67 5.19 23.39
C ALA A 354 -2.26 6.17 24.41
N ASN A 355 -2.10 7.49 24.21
CA ASN A 355 -2.73 8.47 25.06
C ASN A 355 -4.27 8.34 25.03
N PRO A 356 -4.97 8.53 26.17
CA PRO A 356 -6.44 8.49 26.23
C PRO A 356 -7.10 9.45 25.22
N VAL A 357 -6.50 10.61 25.03
CA VAL A 357 -6.90 11.62 24.04
C VAL A 357 -5.74 11.83 23.09
N PRO A 358 -5.72 11.14 21.94
CA PRO A 358 -4.67 11.34 20.94
C PRO A 358 -4.73 12.75 20.37
N PRO A 359 -3.60 13.31 19.91
CA PRO A 359 -3.60 14.59 19.20
C PRO A 359 -4.44 14.52 17.92
N ASP A 360 -5.24 15.55 17.65
CA ASP A 360 -6.02 15.66 16.41
C ASP A 360 -5.12 15.79 15.17
N ARG A 361 -3.90 16.29 15.36
CA ARG A 361 -2.89 16.45 14.33
C ARG A 361 -1.59 15.79 14.76
N ILE A 362 -1.14 14.84 13.96
CA ILE A 362 0.17 14.20 14.10
C ILE A 362 0.95 14.44 12.82
N GLU A 363 2.10 15.10 12.94
CA GLU A 363 2.98 15.43 11.83
C GLU A 363 4.41 15.50 12.35
N PHE A 364 5.33 14.73 11.76
CA PHE A 364 6.74 14.73 12.15
C PHE A 364 7.62 14.07 11.07
N ASP A 365 8.93 14.34 11.14
CA ASP A 365 9.92 13.67 10.31
C ASP A 365 10.32 12.35 10.95
N GLY A 366 10.05 11.25 10.27
CA GLY A 366 10.30 9.88 10.70
C GLY A 366 11.40 9.18 9.90
N ALA A 367 11.68 7.95 10.29
CA ALA A 367 12.65 7.09 9.60
C ALA A 367 12.20 6.71 8.19
N THR A 368 10.88 6.63 7.98
CA THR A 368 10.30 6.30 6.66
C THR A 368 9.98 7.52 5.80
N GLY A 369 10.02 8.72 6.33
CA GLY A 369 9.72 9.97 5.61
C GLY A 369 9.08 11.02 6.50
N HIS A 370 8.67 12.13 5.90
CA HIS A 370 7.77 13.06 6.56
C HIS A 370 6.40 12.44 6.69
N LEU A 371 5.92 12.28 7.92
CA LEU A 371 4.67 11.60 8.25
C LEU A 371 3.60 12.62 8.65
N SER A 372 2.41 12.49 8.08
CA SER A 372 1.26 13.31 8.44
C SER A 372 -0.02 12.47 8.52
N LEU A 373 -0.80 12.66 9.60
CA LEU A 373 -2.06 11.98 9.81
C LEU A 373 -3.18 12.67 9.01
N THR A 374 -3.87 11.90 8.17
CA THR A 374 -5.04 12.38 7.42
C THR A 374 -6.32 12.25 8.24
N ARG A 375 -7.40 12.91 7.79
CA ARG A 375 -8.74 12.75 8.37
C ARG A 375 -9.33 11.33 8.23
N ALA A 376 -8.76 10.52 7.33
CA ALA A 376 -9.13 9.12 7.14
C ALA A 376 -8.35 8.17 8.06
N HIS A 377 -7.64 8.69 9.05
CA HIS A 377 -6.79 7.94 9.98
C HIS A 377 -5.64 7.17 9.31
N VAL A 378 -5.20 7.62 8.14
CA VAL A 378 -4.06 7.06 7.42
C VAL A 378 -2.89 8.03 7.53
N PHE A 379 -1.73 7.51 7.90
CA PHE A 379 -0.47 8.24 7.83
C PHE A 379 0.03 8.27 6.38
N VAL A 380 0.06 9.47 5.81
CA VAL A 380 0.73 9.71 4.53
C VAL A 380 2.20 9.92 4.80
N ARG A 381 3.03 9.35 3.94
CA ARG A 381 4.48 9.37 4.03
C ARG A 381 5.07 10.05 2.79
N GLU A 382 5.98 10.99 3.00
CA GLU A 382 6.79 11.57 1.93
C GLU A 382 8.28 11.24 2.16
N GLY A 383 8.82 10.34 1.32
CA GLY A 383 10.23 9.97 1.32
C GLY A 383 11.10 11.01 0.61
N ARG A 384 12.39 10.71 0.46
CA ARG A 384 13.35 11.56 -0.25
C ARG A 384 13.47 11.11 -1.71
N ILE A 385 13.43 12.05 -2.64
CA ILE A 385 13.72 11.74 -4.03
C ILE A 385 15.24 11.61 -4.19
N MET A 386 15.65 10.48 -4.72
CA MET A 386 17.04 10.14 -5.01
C MET A 386 17.25 10.06 -6.52
N VAL A 387 18.49 10.21 -6.93
CA VAL A 387 18.95 10.00 -8.30
C VAL A 387 20.23 9.19 -8.28
N ILE A 388 20.36 8.24 -9.18
CA ILE A 388 21.59 7.47 -9.34
C ILE A 388 22.58 8.30 -10.16
N ARG A 389 23.78 8.57 -9.58
CA ARG A 389 24.88 9.30 -10.21
C ARG A 389 26.18 8.57 -9.98
N ALA A 390 26.93 8.35 -11.03
CA ALA A 390 28.22 7.61 -10.99
C ALA A 390 28.11 6.22 -10.34
N GLY A 391 26.93 5.61 -10.36
CA GLY A 391 26.64 4.31 -9.74
C GLY A 391 26.33 4.37 -8.24
N GLU A 392 26.01 5.56 -7.73
CA GLU A 392 25.64 5.76 -6.32
C GLU A 392 24.31 6.54 -6.22
N PRO A 393 23.42 6.18 -5.28
CA PRO A 393 22.26 6.98 -4.94
C PRO A 393 22.67 8.30 -4.29
N THR A 394 22.18 9.42 -4.82
CA THR A 394 22.39 10.76 -4.28
C THR A 394 21.06 11.50 -4.16
N PRO A 395 20.90 12.44 -3.21
CA PRO A 395 19.70 13.26 -3.13
C PRO A 395 19.46 14.02 -4.45
N TYR A 396 18.22 13.98 -4.92
CA TYR A 396 17.82 14.74 -6.10
C TYR A 396 17.60 16.21 -5.73
N ALA A 397 18.29 17.12 -6.42
CA ALA A 397 18.03 18.54 -6.39
C ALA A 397 17.50 18.97 -7.76
N PRO A 398 16.29 19.58 -7.84
CA PRO A 398 15.78 20.15 -9.08
C PRO A 398 16.75 21.21 -9.62
N ALA A 399 16.86 21.31 -10.93
CA ALA A 399 17.57 22.43 -11.56
C ALA A 399 16.84 23.74 -11.22
N GLN A 400 17.59 24.73 -10.72
CA GLN A 400 17.07 26.08 -10.43
C GLN A 400 16.74 26.83 -11.71
#